data_09cdbee8d9ac8e229e499ee6621ebd52
#
_entry.id   09cdbee8d9ac8e229e499ee6621ebd52
#
_cell.length_a   1.000
_cell.length_b   1.000
_cell.length_c   1.000
_cell.angle_alpha   90.00
_cell.angle_beta   90.00
_cell.angle_gamma   90.00
#
_symmetry.space_group_name_H-M   'P 1'
#
loop_
_entity.id
_entity.type
_entity.pdbx_description
1 polymer ?
#
loop_
_entity_poly.entity_id
_entity_poly.type
_entity_poly.pdbx_seq_one_letter_code
_entity_poly.pdbx_strand_id
1 'polypeptide(L)'
;HTGKFCNLINQGKNYKNELKKIEKVVRIGNLLGLEVHAGHGLTYKSAKILSKINGIAEFNIGHFLIGESIFVGISKTIKKFKKILKSWVFMELVLIL
;
A
#
# COMPACT_ATOMS: atom_id res chain seq x y z
N HIS A 1 -0.76 -2.21 -9.35
CA HIS A 1 -0.07 -3.35 -8.75
C HIS A 1 1.29 -2.93 -8.20
N THR A 2 1.49 -3.04 -6.90
CA THR A 2 2.68 -2.50 -6.21
C THR A 2 3.73 -3.57 -5.86
N GLY A 3 3.62 -4.78 -6.41
CA GLY A 3 4.49 -5.90 -6.07
C GLY A 3 5.97 -5.65 -6.34
N LYS A 4 6.29 -5.11 -7.50
CA LYS A 4 7.71 -4.81 -7.85
C LYS A 4 8.32 -3.76 -6.92
N PHE A 5 7.56 -2.70 -6.63
CA PHE A 5 7.97 -1.67 -5.67
C PHE A 5 8.23 -2.27 -4.28
N CYS A 6 7.29 -3.07 -3.78
CA CYS A 6 7.42 -3.70 -2.47
C CYS A 6 8.59 -4.68 -2.40
N ASN A 7 8.82 -5.45 -3.45
CA ASN A 7 9.96 -6.37 -3.51
C ASN A 7 11.29 -5.63 -3.45
N LEU A 8 11.42 -4.50 -4.14
CA LEU A 8 12.64 -3.69 -4.08
C LEU A 8 12.90 -3.18 -2.66
N ILE A 9 11.86 -2.72 -1.97
CA ILE A 9 11.98 -2.29 -0.57
C ILE A 9 12.41 -3.44 0.33
N ASN A 10 11.78 -4.60 0.20
CA ASN A 10 12.09 -5.79 1.01
C ASN A 10 13.53 -6.28 0.80
N GLN A 11 14.07 -6.10 -0.40
CA GLN A 11 15.44 -6.48 -0.75
C GLN A 11 16.47 -5.39 -0.42
N GLY A 12 16.04 -4.26 0.13
CA GLY A 12 16.92 -3.13 0.40
C GLY A 12 17.49 -2.46 -0.86
N LYS A 13 16.83 -2.66 -2.01
CA LYS A 13 17.25 -2.09 -3.29
C LYS A 13 16.62 -0.73 -3.52
N ASN A 14 17.21 0.03 -4.48
CA ASN A 14 16.69 1.33 -4.86
C ASN A 14 15.31 1.20 -5.54
N TYR A 15 14.31 1.83 -4.96
CA TYR A 15 12.91 1.80 -5.43
C TYR A 15 12.44 3.11 -6.08
N LYS A 16 13.32 4.10 -6.21
CA LYS A 16 12.92 5.45 -6.66
C LYS A 16 12.30 5.46 -8.05
N ASN A 17 12.83 4.68 -8.99
CA ASN A 17 12.28 4.63 -10.35
C ASN A 17 10.87 4.01 -10.37
N GLU A 18 10.65 2.95 -9.60
CA GLU A 18 9.32 2.34 -9.46
C GLU A 18 8.34 3.28 -8.77
N LEU A 19 8.79 4.01 -7.74
CA LEU A 19 7.97 5.02 -7.08
C LEU A 19 7.51 6.11 -8.05
N LYS A 20 8.40 6.61 -8.90
CA LYS A 20 8.05 7.59 -9.94
C LYS A 20 7.01 7.06 -10.92
N LYS A 21 7.11 5.80 -11.32
CA LYS A 21 6.10 5.16 -12.17
C LYS A 21 4.74 5.11 -11.50
N ILE A 22 4.70 4.75 -10.22
CA ILE A 22 3.46 4.71 -9.43
C ILE A 22 2.85 6.11 -9.34
N GLU A 23 3.66 7.12 -8.99
CA GLU A 23 3.21 8.50 -8.92
C GLU A 23 2.61 8.99 -10.25
N LYS A 24 3.26 8.64 -11.36
CA LYS A 24 2.77 8.99 -12.70
C LYS A 24 1.43 8.33 -13.01
N VAL A 25 1.30 7.05 -12.72
CA VAL A 25 0.05 6.30 -12.94
C VAL A 25 -1.09 6.85 -12.08
N VAL A 26 -0.81 7.16 -10.82
CA VAL A 26 -1.80 7.76 -9.91
C VAL A 26 -2.27 9.10 -10.47
N ARG A 27 -1.36 9.95 -10.89
CA ARG A 27 -1.69 11.25 -11.47
C ARG A 27 -2.55 11.11 -12.73
N ILE A 28 -2.17 10.24 -13.66
CA ILE A 28 -2.91 10.00 -14.89
C ILE A 28 -4.31 9.45 -14.58
N GLY A 29 -4.39 8.47 -13.69
CA GLY A 29 -5.67 7.89 -13.29
C GLY A 29 -6.63 8.95 -12.74
N ASN A 30 -6.13 9.82 -11.84
CA ASN A 30 -6.93 10.90 -11.27
C ASN A 30 -7.37 11.91 -12.34
N LEU A 31 -6.49 12.27 -13.28
CA LEU A 31 -6.83 13.17 -14.36
C LEU A 31 -7.92 12.60 -15.27
N LEU A 32 -7.99 11.28 -15.42
CA LEU A 32 -9.03 10.59 -16.19
C LEU A 32 -10.31 10.36 -15.39
N GLY A 33 -10.39 10.82 -14.16
CA GLY A 33 -11.55 10.62 -13.29
C GLY A 33 -11.65 9.21 -12.71
N LEU A 34 -10.57 8.45 -12.75
CA LEU A 34 -10.54 7.09 -12.20
C LEU A 34 -10.19 7.12 -10.71
N GLU A 35 -10.81 6.22 -9.96
CA GLU A 35 -10.41 5.95 -8.59
C GLU A 35 -9.22 4.99 -8.59
N VAL A 36 -8.10 5.41 -7.99
CA VAL A 36 -6.87 4.63 -8.01
C VAL A 36 -6.70 3.85 -6.72
N HIS A 37 -6.53 2.55 -6.83
CA HIS A 37 -6.24 1.65 -5.72
C HIS A 37 -4.82 1.09 -5.86
N ALA A 38 -4.14 0.94 -4.73
CA ALA A 38 -2.81 0.34 -4.67
C ALA A 38 -2.88 -0.98 -3.90
N GLY A 39 -2.22 -2.00 -4.40
CA GLY A 39 -2.24 -3.30 -3.75
C GLY A 39 -1.15 -4.25 -4.22
N HIS A 40 -0.97 -5.30 -3.46
CA HIS A 40 -0.02 -6.38 -3.60
C HIS A 40 1.34 -6.10 -2.94
N GLY A 41 1.67 -6.96 -2.00
CA GLY A 41 2.97 -6.96 -1.33
C GLY A 41 3.16 -5.89 -0.25
N LEU A 42 2.12 -5.15 0.09
CA LEU A 42 2.22 -4.02 1.02
C LEU A 42 2.54 -4.47 2.45
N THR A 43 3.56 -3.82 3.01
CA THR A 43 3.95 -3.90 4.43
C THR A 43 3.76 -2.53 5.07
N TYR A 44 4.06 -2.40 6.36
CA TYR A 44 4.04 -1.08 7.02
C TYR A 44 4.94 -0.07 6.30
N LYS A 45 6.15 -0.49 5.95
CA LYS A 45 7.15 0.39 5.32
C LYS A 45 6.69 0.87 3.94
N SER A 46 6.28 -0.04 3.08
CA SER A 46 5.82 0.31 1.73
C SER A 46 4.54 1.12 1.74
N ALA A 47 3.58 0.77 2.60
CA ALA A 47 2.36 1.54 2.77
C ALA A 47 2.64 2.96 3.25
N LYS A 48 3.59 3.14 4.18
CA LYS A 48 4.00 4.46 4.66
C LYS A 48 4.57 5.34 3.53
N ILE A 49 5.40 4.77 2.68
CA ILE A 49 5.97 5.50 1.55
C ILE A 49 4.86 5.90 0.57
N LEU A 50 4.00 4.96 0.19
CA LEU A 50 2.91 5.21 -0.75
C LEU A 50 1.83 6.13 -0.18
N SER A 51 1.63 6.17 1.13
CA SER A 51 0.66 7.05 1.77
C SER A 51 0.96 8.55 1.56
N LYS A 52 2.19 8.88 1.20
CA LYS A 52 2.59 10.24 0.88
C LYS A 52 2.16 10.69 -0.51
N ILE A 53 1.74 9.75 -1.37
CA ILE A 53 1.23 10.08 -2.70
C ILE A 53 -0.24 10.48 -2.57
N ASN A 54 -0.57 11.70 -3.01
CA ASN A 54 -1.96 12.13 -3.08
C ASN A 54 -2.66 11.46 -4.25
N GLY A 55 -3.90 11.02 -4.04
CA GLY A 55 -4.72 10.49 -5.12
C GLY A 55 -4.90 8.97 -5.11
N ILE A 56 -4.27 8.25 -4.20
CA ILE A 56 -4.60 6.84 -3.95
C ILE A 56 -5.78 6.81 -2.98
N ALA A 57 -6.91 6.26 -3.44
CA ALA A 57 -8.14 6.22 -2.68
C ALA A 57 -8.24 5.02 -1.73
N GLU A 58 -7.59 3.91 -2.08
CA GLU A 58 -7.71 2.66 -1.34
C GLU A 58 -6.42 1.86 -1.39
N PHE A 59 -6.10 1.20 -0.28
CA PHE A 59 -4.99 0.25 -0.18
C PHE A 59 -5.54 -1.15 0.09
N ASN A 60 -5.14 -2.11 -0.74
CA ASN A 60 -5.53 -3.51 -0.62
C ASN A 60 -4.38 -4.28 0.01
N ILE A 61 -4.56 -4.73 1.25
CA ILE A 61 -3.50 -5.34 2.06
C ILE A 61 -3.96 -6.71 2.54
N GLY A 62 -3.13 -7.72 2.35
CA GLY A 62 -3.50 -9.10 2.68
C GLY A 62 -2.42 -9.88 3.41
N HIS A 63 -1.48 -10.45 2.69
CA HIS A 63 -0.51 -11.40 3.23
C HIS A 63 0.24 -10.89 4.46
N PHE A 64 0.78 -9.69 4.39
CA PHE A 64 1.52 -9.10 5.51
C PHE A 64 0.61 -8.88 6.71
N LEU A 65 -0.62 -8.40 6.48
CA LEU A 65 -1.57 -8.13 7.55
C LEU A 65 -1.91 -9.40 8.32
N ILE A 66 -2.18 -10.50 7.62
CA ILE A 66 -2.47 -11.78 8.24
C ILE A 66 -1.25 -12.33 8.97
N GLY A 67 -0.07 -12.31 8.34
CA GLY A 67 1.17 -12.78 8.96
C GLY A 67 1.51 -12.03 10.25
N GLU A 68 1.44 -10.70 10.21
CA GLU A 68 1.68 -9.86 11.38
C GLU A 68 0.65 -10.13 12.48
N SER A 69 -0.61 -10.37 12.09
CA SER A 69 -1.71 -10.62 13.03
C SER A 69 -1.54 -11.90 13.83
N ILE A 70 -0.81 -12.88 13.31
CA ILE A 70 -0.48 -14.12 14.04
C ILE A 70 0.36 -13.78 15.28
N PHE A 71 1.24 -12.79 15.20
CA PHE A 71 2.12 -12.40 16.32
C PHE A 71 1.49 -11.38 17.26
N VAL A 72 0.83 -10.35 16.73
CA VAL A 72 0.37 -9.21 17.53
C VAL A 72 -1.15 -9.05 17.61
N GLY A 73 -1.90 -9.84 16.85
CA GLY A 73 -3.35 -9.77 16.75
C GLY A 73 -3.85 -8.86 15.65
N ILE A 74 -5.00 -9.23 15.06
CA ILE A 74 -5.56 -8.54 13.90
C ILE A 74 -5.96 -7.09 14.22
N SER A 75 -6.50 -6.85 15.41
CA SER A 75 -6.93 -5.51 15.82
C SER A 75 -5.76 -4.52 15.86
N LYS A 76 -4.63 -4.91 16.45
CA LYS A 76 -3.42 -4.07 16.52
C LYS A 76 -2.84 -3.81 15.13
N THR A 77 -2.81 -4.83 14.27
CA THR A 77 -2.30 -4.72 12.91
C THR A 77 -3.12 -3.74 12.09
N ILE A 78 -4.44 -3.85 12.13
CA ILE A 78 -5.35 -2.96 11.42
C ILE A 78 -5.20 -1.52 11.94
N LYS A 79 -5.16 -1.33 13.25
CA LYS A 79 -4.98 0.00 13.86
C LYS A 79 -3.66 0.64 13.41
N LYS A 80 -2.59 -0.12 13.33
CA LYS A 80 -1.29 0.39 12.88
C LYS A 80 -1.32 0.83 11.41
N PHE A 81 -1.93 0.05 10.54
CA PHE A 81 -2.12 0.47 9.14
C PHE A 81 -2.97 1.74 9.04
N LYS A 82 -4.07 1.82 9.79
CA LYS A 82 -4.93 3.01 9.79
C LYS A 82 -4.21 4.27 10.25
N LYS A 83 -3.24 4.15 11.17
CA LYS A 83 -2.39 5.30 11.56
C LYS A 83 -1.42 5.73 10.45
N ILE A 84 -0.93 4.79 9.67
CA ILE A 84 -0.01 5.05 8.56
C ILE A 84 -0.75 5.71 7.40
N LEU A 85 -1.96 5.23 7.10
CA LEU A 85 -2.79 5.72 6.00
C LEU A 85 -3.57 6.97 6.43
N LYS A 86 -3.85 7.84 5.47
CA LYS A 86 -4.64 9.05 5.73
C LYS A 86 -6.11 8.68 6.00
N SER A 87 -6.80 9.49 6.82
CA SER A 87 -8.16 9.21 7.27
C SER A 87 -9.21 9.09 6.15
N TRP A 88 -8.95 9.71 4.99
CA TRP A 88 -9.86 9.62 3.83
C TRP A 88 -9.52 8.48 2.87
N VAL A 89 -8.51 7.69 3.19
CA VAL A 89 -8.11 6.54 2.39
C VAL A 89 -8.74 5.29 2.98
N PHE A 90 -9.31 4.46 2.11
CA PHE A 90 -9.86 3.16 2.50
C PHE A 90 -8.78 2.09 2.52
N MET A 91 -8.92 1.15 3.43
CA MET A 91 -8.10 -0.05 3.48
C MET A 91 -9.00 -1.27 3.31
N GLU A 92 -8.69 -2.11 2.36
CA GLU A 92 -9.38 -3.37 2.15
C GLU A 92 -8.47 -4.54 2.50
N LEU A 93 -8.99 -5.48 3.29
CA LEU A 93 -8.31 -6.74 3.56
C LEU A 93 -8.54 -7.69 2.38
N VAL A 94 -7.48 -8.02 1.67
CA VAL A 94 -7.51 -8.94 0.55
C VAL A 94 -6.90 -10.26 0.96
N LEU A 95 -7.72 -11.30 1.02
CA LEU A 95 -7.28 -12.67 1.24
C LEU A 95 -7.18 -13.37 -0.09
N ILE A 96 -5.96 -13.57 -0.56
CA ILE A 96 -5.67 -14.38 -1.74
C ILE A 96 -5.19 -15.73 -1.21
N LEU A 97 -6.04 -16.73 -1.37
CA LEU A 97 -5.71 -18.11 -1.02
C LEU A 97 -5.00 -18.79 -2.17
#